data_64782dd7336a4ac1394d20313c387dac
#
_entry.id   64782dd7336a4ac1394d20313c387dac
#
_cell.length_a   1.000
_cell.length_b   1.000
_cell.length_c   1.000
_cell.angle_alpha   90.00
_cell.angle_beta   90.00
_cell.angle_gamma   90.00
#
_symmetry.space_group_name_H-M   'P 1'
#
loop_
_entity.id
_entity.type
_entity.pdbx_description
1 polymer ?
#
loop_
_entity_poly.entity_id
_entity_poly.type
_entity_poly.pdbx_seq_one_letter_code
_entity_poly.pdbx_strand_id
1 'polypeptide(L)'
;MNYGKLTLLIALSIVIVFAATALKAPQRAEALSEEAQTMEVEDPLPSTTTTTIQTTTTTKPKEEYEVARYIWDYFKSLGWNDAVCAGIMGNLMSEVGGQTLDIQYWLYGKGNHYGMCQWSLKYYPTIEGADLDTQLKFLTNNIEYEINTFGYNYQKGFNYKKFLQLEDEKQAALAFAKAYERCDGGGYTRRQKNATKAYNYFVG
;
A
#
# COMPACT_ATOMS: atom_id res chain seq x y z
N MET A 1 -15.16 0.68 60.77
CA MET A 1 -14.24 -0.33 60.22
C MET A 1 -13.82 0.09 58.83
N ASN A 2 -12.57 0.59 58.70
CA ASN A 2 -12.01 1.10 57.44
C ASN A 2 -11.40 -0.03 56.64
N TYR A 3 -11.89 -0.27 55.43
CA TYR A 3 -11.21 -1.13 54.47
C TYR A 3 -10.41 -0.26 53.50
N GLY A 4 -9.10 -0.25 53.74
CA GLY A 4 -8.15 0.43 52.87
C GLY A 4 -8.08 -0.24 51.49
N LYS A 5 -8.17 0.58 50.46
CA LYS A 5 -7.96 0.20 49.07
C LYS A 5 -6.47 -0.01 48.83
N LEU A 6 -6.06 -1.24 48.59
CA LEU A 6 -4.73 -1.58 48.12
C LEU A 6 -4.80 -1.63 46.59
N THR A 7 -4.37 -0.54 45.95
CA THR A 7 -4.24 -0.46 44.47
C THR A 7 -2.87 -1.04 44.11
N LEU A 8 -2.85 -2.25 43.62
CA LEU A 8 -1.63 -2.88 43.08
C LEU A 8 -1.42 -2.44 41.63
N LEU A 9 -0.51 -1.54 41.43
CA LEU A 9 0.02 -1.17 40.10
C LEU A 9 0.97 -2.27 39.62
N ILE A 10 0.51 -3.13 38.73
CA ILE A 10 1.40 -4.02 37.97
C ILE A 10 1.80 -3.32 36.70
N ALA A 11 2.98 -2.70 36.73
CA ALA A 11 3.65 -2.24 35.52
C ALA A 11 4.28 -3.46 34.83
N LEU A 12 3.62 -3.97 33.80
CA LEU A 12 4.17 -5.04 32.97
C LEU A 12 5.04 -4.42 31.88
N SER A 13 6.35 -4.31 32.15
CA SER A 13 7.35 -3.94 31.16
C SER A 13 7.58 -5.12 30.22
N ILE A 14 6.96 -5.11 29.05
CA ILE A 14 7.29 -6.06 27.99
C ILE A 14 8.52 -5.55 27.27
N VAL A 15 9.67 -6.10 27.60
CA VAL A 15 10.91 -5.95 26.83
C VAL A 15 10.82 -6.91 25.66
N ILE A 16 10.50 -6.39 24.46
CA ILE A 16 10.58 -7.15 23.22
C ILE A 16 12.04 -7.12 22.77
N VAL A 17 12.74 -8.22 22.98
CA VAL A 17 14.07 -8.46 22.42
C VAL A 17 13.90 -8.83 20.95
N PHE A 18 14.17 -7.91 20.05
CA PHE A 18 14.33 -8.21 18.62
C PHE A 18 15.67 -8.93 18.41
N ALA A 19 15.62 -10.25 18.21
CA ALA A 19 16.73 -10.98 17.65
C ALA A 19 16.83 -10.64 16.16
N ALA A 20 17.81 -9.83 15.81
CA ALA A 20 18.18 -9.53 14.43
C ALA A 20 18.81 -10.77 13.79
N THR A 21 18.03 -11.56 13.06
CA THR A 21 18.56 -12.53 12.10
C THR A 21 18.86 -11.78 10.81
N ALA A 22 20.13 -11.47 10.61
CA ALA A 22 20.62 -10.94 9.34
C ALA A 22 20.46 -11.98 8.24
N LEU A 23 19.43 -11.85 7.42
CA LEU A 23 19.36 -12.55 6.14
C LEU A 23 20.21 -11.80 5.12
N LYS A 24 21.29 -12.47 4.73
CA LYS A 24 22.26 -12.03 3.73
C LYS A 24 21.56 -11.88 2.38
N ALA A 25 21.48 -10.65 1.86
CA ALA A 25 21.03 -10.37 0.50
C ALA A 25 21.99 -10.99 -0.52
N PRO A 26 21.53 -11.57 -1.63
CA PRO A 26 22.41 -12.00 -2.70
C PRO A 26 22.94 -10.77 -3.45
N GLN A 27 24.28 -10.61 -3.41
CA GLN A 27 25.01 -9.74 -4.30
C GLN A 27 24.83 -10.24 -5.74
N ARG A 28 24.19 -9.41 -6.57
CA ARG A 28 24.29 -9.50 -8.02
C ARG A 28 24.29 -8.11 -8.63
N ALA A 29 25.45 -7.49 -8.57
CA ALA A 29 25.79 -6.36 -9.42
C ALA A 29 27.32 -6.32 -9.51
N GLU A 30 27.85 -6.94 -10.56
CA GLU A 30 29.17 -6.64 -11.12
C GLU A 30 29.35 -7.60 -12.31
N ALA A 31 29.14 -7.08 -13.49
CA ALA A 31 29.81 -7.42 -14.74
C ALA A 31 29.03 -6.81 -15.89
N LEU A 32 29.49 -5.68 -16.37
CA LEU A 32 29.40 -5.23 -17.78
C LEU A 32 30.04 -3.83 -17.85
N SER A 33 31.35 -3.82 -17.77
CA SER A 33 32.16 -2.75 -18.35
C SER A 33 33.32 -3.41 -19.11
N GLU A 34 33.62 -2.84 -20.26
CA GLU A 34 34.71 -3.18 -21.17
C GLU A 34 34.33 -4.15 -22.31
N GLU A 35 33.97 -3.54 -23.45
CA GLU A 35 34.72 -3.72 -24.68
C GLU A 35 34.31 -2.64 -25.69
N ALA A 36 35.09 -1.56 -25.66
CA ALA A 36 35.21 -0.65 -26.79
C ALA A 36 36.39 -1.10 -27.62
N GLN A 37 36.14 -1.67 -28.80
CA GLN A 37 37.18 -1.78 -29.83
C GLN A 37 36.69 -1.16 -31.12
N THR A 38 37.40 -0.07 -31.44
CA THR A 38 37.53 0.61 -32.71
C THR A 38 37.91 -0.34 -33.83
N MET A 39 37.21 -0.26 -34.98
CA MET A 39 37.81 -0.52 -36.28
C MET A 39 37.25 0.44 -37.33
N GLU A 40 38.19 1.05 -37.99
CA GLU A 40 38.10 2.08 -39.03
C GLU A 40 37.85 1.46 -40.40
N VAL A 41 37.05 2.17 -41.21
CA VAL A 41 37.14 2.46 -42.67
C VAL A 41 37.23 1.31 -43.67
N GLU A 42 36.25 1.28 -44.59
CA GLU A 42 36.37 1.58 -46.02
C GLU A 42 35.01 1.46 -46.73
N ASP A 43 34.68 2.50 -47.48
CA ASP A 43 33.61 2.60 -48.47
C ASP A 43 34.01 1.87 -49.79
N PRO A 44 33.12 1.37 -50.68
CA PRO A 44 32.24 2.24 -51.42
C PRO A 44 30.82 1.72 -51.72
N LEU A 45 29.91 2.67 -51.98
CA LEU A 45 28.57 2.57 -52.51
C LEU A 45 28.47 1.68 -53.75
N PRO A 46 27.35 0.91 -54.01
CA PRO A 46 26.27 1.54 -54.76
C PRO A 46 24.82 1.19 -54.35
N SER A 47 24.02 2.23 -54.48
CA SER A 47 22.65 2.23 -55.03
C SER A 47 21.52 1.42 -54.35
N THR A 48 20.67 2.17 -53.69
CA THR A 48 19.20 2.21 -53.82
C THR A 48 18.42 0.89 -53.63
N THR A 49 17.85 0.71 -52.43
CA THR A 49 16.43 0.36 -52.30
C THR A 49 15.99 0.84 -50.91
N THR A 50 15.20 1.92 -50.88
CA THR A 50 14.59 2.44 -49.65
C THR A 50 13.51 1.46 -49.23
N THR A 51 13.89 0.51 -48.41
CA THR A 51 12.91 -0.27 -47.60
C THR A 51 12.68 0.51 -46.34
N THR A 52 11.59 1.26 -46.30
CA THR A 52 11.09 1.88 -45.08
C THR A 52 10.76 0.78 -44.08
N ILE A 53 11.72 0.44 -43.21
CA ILE A 53 11.44 -0.37 -42.01
C ILE A 53 10.65 0.55 -41.08
N GLN A 54 9.33 0.41 -41.14
CA GLN A 54 8.51 0.92 -40.06
C GLN A 54 8.88 0.12 -38.80
N THR A 55 9.78 0.68 -38.02
CA THR A 55 10.00 0.23 -36.64
C THR A 55 8.73 0.60 -35.87
N THR A 56 7.75 -0.29 -35.89
CA THR A 56 6.65 -0.27 -34.92
C THR A 56 7.26 -0.56 -33.57
N THR A 57 7.73 0.49 -32.91
CA THR A 57 8.00 0.46 -31.49
C THR A 57 6.63 0.26 -30.82
N THR A 58 6.27 -0.98 -30.56
CA THR A 58 5.12 -1.31 -29.71
C THR A 58 5.51 -0.91 -28.29
N THR A 59 5.44 0.39 -28.01
CA THR A 59 5.43 0.87 -26.62
C THR A 59 4.19 0.28 -25.99
N LYS A 60 4.39 -0.72 -25.11
CA LYS A 60 3.31 -1.17 -24.22
C LYS A 60 2.69 0.11 -23.63
N PRO A 61 1.37 0.32 -23.75
CA PRO A 61 0.75 1.48 -23.14
C PRO A 61 1.18 1.53 -21.68
N LYS A 62 1.66 2.68 -21.21
CA LYS A 62 1.95 2.88 -19.81
C LYS A 62 0.67 2.57 -19.06
N GLU A 63 0.71 1.63 -18.14
CA GLU A 63 -0.49 1.25 -17.39
C GLU A 63 -0.97 2.47 -16.61
N GLU A 64 -2.21 2.85 -16.82
CA GLU A 64 -2.83 3.91 -16.03
C GLU A 64 -2.87 3.45 -14.56
N TYR A 65 -2.41 4.29 -13.65
CA TYR A 65 -2.37 4.02 -12.20
C TYR A 65 -1.43 2.87 -11.78
N GLU A 66 -0.19 2.86 -12.24
CA GLU A 66 0.83 1.85 -11.90
C GLU A 66 0.96 1.61 -10.37
N VAL A 67 0.94 2.68 -9.56
CA VAL A 67 1.01 2.57 -8.10
C VAL A 67 -0.20 1.84 -7.54
N ALA A 68 -1.40 2.16 -8.01
CA ALA A 68 -2.61 1.48 -7.56
C ALA A 68 -2.62 0.00 -7.97
N ARG A 69 -2.12 -0.32 -9.17
CA ARG A 69 -1.95 -1.71 -9.63
C ARG A 69 -0.98 -2.45 -8.71
N TYR A 70 0.15 -1.86 -8.40
CA TYR A 70 1.13 -2.46 -7.50
C TYR A 70 0.55 -2.75 -6.11
N ILE A 71 -0.19 -1.79 -5.53
CA ILE A 71 -0.87 -1.96 -4.23
C ILE A 71 -1.91 -3.10 -4.31
N TRP A 72 -2.72 -3.12 -5.37
CA TRP A 72 -3.72 -4.16 -5.59
C TRP A 72 -3.09 -5.55 -5.65
N ASP A 73 -2.06 -5.74 -6.48
CA ASP A 73 -1.37 -7.00 -6.67
C ASP A 73 -0.68 -7.46 -5.37
N TYR A 74 -0.14 -6.52 -4.59
CA TYR A 74 0.40 -6.80 -3.27
C TYR A 74 -0.67 -7.37 -2.34
N PHE A 75 -1.85 -6.76 -2.24
CA PHE A 75 -2.94 -7.29 -1.41
C PHE A 75 -3.46 -8.64 -1.92
N LYS A 76 -3.54 -8.82 -3.22
CA LYS A 76 -3.91 -10.11 -3.82
C LYS A 76 -2.87 -11.21 -3.50
N SER A 77 -1.59 -10.87 -3.44
CA SER A 77 -0.53 -11.82 -3.06
C SER A 77 -0.64 -12.32 -1.62
N LEU A 78 -1.33 -11.56 -0.75
CA LEU A 78 -1.65 -11.95 0.63
C LEU A 78 -2.88 -12.88 0.72
N GLY A 79 -3.52 -13.19 -0.41
CA GLY A 79 -4.74 -14.02 -0.47
C GLY A 79 -6.03 -13.25 -0.11
N TRP A 80 -5.99 -11.92 -0.07
CA TRP A 80 -7.20 -11.13 0.22
C TRP A 80 -8.16 -11.15 -0.96
N ASN A 81 -9.46 -11.21 -0.68
CA ASN A 81 -10.49 -11.19 -1.71
C ASN A 81 -10.65 -9.78 -2.32
N ASP A 82 -11.30 -9.70 -3.47
CA ASP A 82 -11.44 -8.47 -4.25
C ASP A 82 -12.20 -7.37 -3.50
N ALA A 83 -13.23 -7.74 -2.74
CA ALA A 83 -14.01 -6.78 -1.96
C ALA A 83 -13.17 -6.11 -0.86
N VAL A 84 -12.34 -6.88 -0.15
CA VAL A 84 -11.43 -6.37 0.87
C VAL A 84 -10.37 -5.47 0.24
N CYS A 85 -9.74 -5.91 -0.85
CA CYS A 85 -8.76 -5.11 -1.58
C CYS A 85 -9.37 -3.77 -2.04
N ALA A 86 -10.54 -3.82 -2.67
CA ALA A 86 -11.24 -2.63 -3.13
C ALA A 86 -11.67 -1.70 -1.99
N GLY A 87 -12.10 -2.26 -0.87
CA GLY A 87 -12.46 -1.51 0.33
C GLY A 87 -11.29 -0.71 0.89
N ILE A 88 -10.11 -1.32 0.99
CA ILE A 88 -8.88 -0.63 1.41
C ILE A 88 -8.49 0.42 0.37
N MET A 89 -8.45 0.07 -0.92
CA MET A 89 -8.17 1.01 -2.00
C MET A 89 -9.06 2.24 -1.96
N GLY A 90 -10.36 2.08 -1.68
CA GLY A 90 -11.31 3.19 -1.55
C GLY A 90 -10.95 4.17 -0.42
N ASN A 91 -10.34 3.67 0.65
CA ASN A 91 -9.79 4.50 1.72
C ASN A 91 -8.53 5.23 1.26
N LEU A 92 -7.54 4.54 0.65
CA LEU A 92 -6.33 5.16 0.13
C LEU A 92 -6.63 6.28 -0.89
N MET A 93 -7.57 6.04 -1.82
CA MET A 93 -8.06 7.07 -2.76
C MET A 93 -8.65 8.29 -2.04
N SER A 94 -9.24 8.10 -0.87
CA SER A 94 -9.81 9.19 -0.08
C SER A 94 -8.75 9.97 0.70
N GLU A 95 -7.65 9.31 1.09
CA GLU A 95 -6.55 9.93 1.82
C GLU A 95 -5.61 10.70 0.88
N VAL A 96 -5.15 10.08 -0.17
CA VAL A 96 -4.05 10.61 -1.00
C VAL A 96 -4.28 10.54 -2.51
N GLY A 97 -5.36 9.91 -2.98
CA GLY A 97 -5.63 9.73 -4.42
C GLY A 97 -6.54 10.79 -5.03
N GLY A 98 -6.95 11.83 -4.29
CA GLY A 98 -7.89 12.83 -4.81
C GLY A 98 -9.20 12.23 -5.33
N GLN A 99 -9.63 11.09 -4.78
CA GLN A 99 -10.79 10.29 -5.20
C GLN A 99 -10.59 9.56 -6.54
N THR A 100 -9.37 9.41 -6.99
CA THR A 100 -8.93 8.62 -8.15
C THR A 100 -7.98 7.50 -7.73
N LEU A 101 -7.61 6.64 -8.66
CA LEU A 101 -6.58 5.61 -8.44
C LEU A 101 -5.15 6.16 -8.52
N ASP A 102 -4.97 7.47 -8.68
CA ASP A 102 -3.66 8.12 -8.61
C ASP A 102 -3.21 8.26 -7.13
N ILE A 103 -2.72 7.16 -6.57
CA ILE A 103 -2.32 7.06 -5.17
C ILE A 103 -0.94 7.69 -4.98
N GLN A 104 -0.92 8.85 -4.33
CA GLN A 104 0.31 9.61 -4.05
C GLN A 104 0.83 9.29 -2.65
N TYR A 105 1.41 8.13 -2.46
CA TYR A 105 1.85 7.60 -1.16
C TYR A 105 2.94 8.44 -0.46
N TRP A 106 3.54 9.42 -1.16
CA TRP A 106 4.57 10.33 -0.63
C TRP A 106 4.02 11.66 -0.07
N LEU A 107 2.70 11.84 -0.05
CA LEU A 107 2.10 13.09 0.39
C LEU A 107 2.16 13.30 1.90
N TYR A 108 2.49 14.52 2.26
CA TYR A 108 2.25 15.04 3.61
C TYR A 108 0.85 15.62 3.72
N GLY A 109 0.13 15.22 4.75
CA GLY A 109 -1.19 15.75 5.08
C GLY A 109 -1.15 16.85 6.15
N LYS A 110 -2.30 17.40 6.44
CA LYS A 110 -2.46 18.39 7.50
C LYS A 110 -2.20 17.75 8.87
N GLY A 111 -1.57 18.51 9.80
CA GLY A 111 -1.40 18.04 11.16
C GLY A 111 -0.31 16.97 11.33
N ASN A 112 0.75 17.04 10.52
CA ASN A 112 1.89 16.13 10.60
C ASN A 112 1.53 14.66 10.31
N HIS A 113 0.83 14.43 9.20
CA HIS A 113 0.50 13.11 8.67
C HIS A 113 1.28 12.82 7.40
N TYR A 114 1.55 11.54 7.13
CA TYR A 114 2.32 11.11 5.96
C TYR A 114 1.82 9.78 5.40
N GLY A 115 2.01 9.65 4.08
CA GLY A 115 1.90 8.38 3.38
C GLY A 115 0.47 8.01 2.98
N MET A 116 0.33 6.81 2.41
CA MET A 116 -0.90 6.37 1.75
C MET A 116 -2.13 6.28 2.68
N CYS A 117 -1.94 6.04 3.98
CA CYS A 117 -3.00 6.06 4.99
C CYS A 117 -2.97 7.32 5.85
N GLN A 118 -2.15 8.32 5.51
CA GLN A 118 -2.01 9.54 6.29
C GLN A 118 -1.75 9.27 7.78
N TRP A 119 -0.79 8.39 8.07
CA TRP A 119 -0.41 8.09 9.46
C TRP A 119 0.12 9.32 10.18
N SER A 120 -0.26 9.48 11.42
CA SER A 120 0.25 10.56 12.28
C SER A 120 1.72 10.32 12.63
N LEU A 121 2.61 11.21 12.21
CA LEU A 121 4.05 11.13 12.52
C LEU A 121 4.36 11.32 14.01
N LYS A 122 3.40 11.83 14.78
CA LYS A 122 3.50 11.86 16.24
C LYS A 122 3.58 10.45 16.84
N TYR A 123 2.84 9.50 16.25
CA TYR A 123 2.76 8.11 16.75
C TYR A 123 3.62 7.14 15.94
N TYR A 124 3.87 7.45 14.68
CA TYR A 124 4.59 6.61 13.73
C TYR A 124 5.70 7.38 13.00
N PRO A 125 6.70 7.94 13.73
CA PRO A 125 7.73 8.79 13.11
C PRO A 125 8.59 8.03 12.09
N THR A 126 8.70 6.73 12.20
CA THR A 126 9.51 5.89 11.31
C THR A 126 8.90 5.71 9.91
N ILE A 127 7.64 6.11 9.70
CA ILE A 127 7.00 6.02 8.39
C ILE A 127 7.29 7.25 7.51
N GLU A 128 7.85 8.32 8.09
CA GLU A 128 8.20 9.52 7.35
C GLU A 128 9.23 9.23 6.27
N GLY A 129 8.94 9.64 5.04
CA GLY A 129 9.80 9.40 3.89
C GLY A 129 9.90 7.94 3.42
N ALA A 130 9.12 7.04 4.02
CA ALA A 130 9.13 5.63 3.63
C ALA A 130 8.65 5.42 2.19
N ASP A 131 9.29 4.49 1.50
CA ASP A 131 8.86 4.02 0.18
C ASP A 131 7.54 3.23 0.23
N LEU A 132 6.99 2.91 -0.93
CA LEU A 132 5.72 2.21 -1.03
C LEU A 132 5.74 0.84 -0.37
N ASP A 133 6.81 0.07 -0.55
CA ASP A 133 6.95 -1.28 0.02
C ASP A 133 6.98 -1.25 1.54
N THR A 134 7.69 -0.28 2.11
CA THR A 134 7.76 -0.06 3.55
C THR A 134 6.39 0.31 4.11
N GLN A 135 5.66 1.18 3.42
CA GLN A 135 4.31 1.57 3.81
C GLN A 135 3.30 0.42 3.72
N LEU A 136 3.38 -0.41 2.66
CA LEU A 136 2.55 -1.61 2.51
C LEU A 136 2.80 -2.62 3.62
N LYS A 137 4.07 -2.91 3.91
CA LYS A 137 4.46 -3.78 5.04
C LYS A 137 4.00 -3.22 6.38
N PHE A 138 4.12 -1.91 6.56
CA PHE A 138 3.64 -1.27 7.79
C PHE A 138 2.13 -1.44 7.95
N LEU A 139 1.33 -1.16 6.90
CA LEU A 139 -0.11 -1.36 6.92
C LEU A 139 -0.46 -2.82 7.26
N THR A 140 0.11 -3.78 6.54
CA THR A 140 -0.25 -5.19 6.68
C THR A 140 0.19 -5.82 7.99
N ASN A 141 1.28 -5.34 8.57
CA ASN A 141 1.74 -5.78 9.90
C ASN A 141 0.86 -5.25 11.05
N ASN A 142 0.17 -4.13 10.83
CA ASN A 142 -0.64 -3.48 11.87
C ASN A 142 -2.14 -3.73 11.73
N ILE A 143 -2.64 -4.04 10.53
CA ILE A 143 -4.08 -4.11 10.23
C ILE A 143 -4.82 -5.13 11.12
N GLU A 144 -4.23 -6.27 11.40
CA GLU A 144 -4.85 -7.28 12.26
C GLU A 144 -5.03 -6.77 13.69
N TYR A 145 -3.98 -6.17 14.25
CA TYR A 145 -4.04 -5.60 15.60
C TYR A 145 -5.08 -4.47 15.67
N GLU A 146 -5.07 -3.54 14.73
CA GLU A 146 -5.98 -2.40 14.71
C GLU A 146 -7.44 -2.86 14.57
N ILE A 147 -7.74 -3.77 13.65
CA ILE A 147 -9.11 -4.26 13.45
C ILE A 147 -9.57 -5.13 14.63
N ASN A 148 -8.71 -5.94 15.22
CA ASN A 148 -9.07 -6.72 16.41
C ASN A 148 -9.33 -5.82 17.63
N THR A 149 -8.60 -4.71 17.73
CA THR A 149 -8.73 -3.77 18.85
C THR A 149 -9.92 -2.82 18.68
N PHE A 150 -10.14 -2.30 17.48
CA PHE A 150 -11.11 -1.23 17.22
C PHE A 150 -12.28 -1.66 16.33
N GLY A 151 -12.37 -2.94 15.96
CA GLY A 151 -13.43 -3.45 15.10
C GLY A 151 -14.85 -3.23 15.67
N TYR A 152 -14.97 -3.06 16.97
CA TYR A 152 -16.24 -2.72 17.62
C TYR A 152 -16.81 -1.37 17.12
N ASN A 153 -15.97 -0.46 16.62
CA ASN A 153 -16.40 0.79 16.00
C ASN A 153 -17.21 0.56 14.72
N TYR A 154 -16.94 -0.54 14.02
CA TYR A 154 -17.73 -0.96 12.87
C TYR A 154 -18.97 -1.74 13.31
N GLN A 155 -18.75 -2.82 14.08
CA GLN A 155 -19.81 -3.69 14.56
C GLN A 155 -19.37 -4.46 15.82
N LYS A 156 -20.27 -4.65 16.78
CA LYS A 156 -19.99 -5.44 17.99
C LYS A 156 -19.50 -6.85 17.62
N GLY A 157 -18.36 -7.25 18.16
CA GLY A 157 -17.75 -8.55 17.91
C GLY A 157 -17.14 -8.70 16.51
N PHE A 158 -16.92 -7.59 15.80
CA PHE A 158 -16.14 -7.57 14.55
C PHE A 158 -14.64 -7.72 14.84
N ASN A 159 -13.94 -8.46 13.99
CA ASN A 159 -12.51 -8.73 14.11
C ASN A 159 -11.87 -8.91 12.71
N TYR A 160 -10.55 -9.08 12.67
CA TYR A 160 -9.81 -9.21 11.43
C TYR A 160 -10.24 -10.40 10.56
N LYS A 161 -10.54 -11.57 11.19
CA LYS A 161 -11.04 -12.72 10.43
C LYS A 161 -12.34 -12.41 9.70
N LYS A 162 -13.28 -11.70 10.36
CA LYS A 162 -14.54 -11.27 9.74
C LYS A 162 -14.31 -10.20 8.68
N PHE A 163 -13.32 -9.33 8.88
CA PHE A 163 -12.93 -8.33 7.88
C PHE A 163 -12.52 -9.01 6.57
N LEU A 164 -11.64 -10.00 6.63
CA LEU A 164 -11.17 -10.74 5.44
C LEU A 164 -12.27 -11.57 4.75
N GLN A 165 -13.41 -11.77 5.39
CA GLN A 165 -14.57 -12.50 4.84
C GLN A 165 -15.65 -11.57 4.27
N LEU A 166 -15.44 -10.25 4.27
CA LEU A 166 -16.39 -9.32 3.65
C LEU A 166 -16.37 -9.50 2.13
N GLU A 167 -17.54 -9.65 1.54
CA GLU A 167 -17.74 -9.85 0.10
C GLU A 167 -18.32 -8.61 -0.60
N ASP A 168 -18.60 -7.55 0.15
CA ASP A 168 -19.08 -6.26 -0.34
C ASP A 168 -18.01 -5.20 -0.12
N GLU A 169 -17.54 -4.58 -1.20
CA GLU A 169 -16.45 -3.59 -1.17
C GLU A 169 -16.80 -2.34 -0.37
N LYS A 170 -18.09 -1.98 -0.29
CA LYS A 170 -18.55 -0.81 0.47
C LYS A 170 -18.54 -1.10 1.97
N GLN A 171 -18.90 -2.33 2.35
CA GLN A 171 -18.81 -2.77 3.73
C GLN A 171 -17.34 -2.89 4.16
N ALA A 172 -16.47 -3.42 3.30
CA ALA A 172 -15.04 -3.49 3.56
C ALA A 172 -14.43 -2.08 3.72
N ALA A 173 -14.82 -1.13 2.86
CA ALA A 173 -14.38 0.27 2.98
C ALA A 173 -14.85 0.91 4.29
N LEU A 174 -16.09 0.67 4.70
CA LEU A 174 -16.64 1.21 5.93
C LEU A 174 -15.99 0.57 7.17
N ALA A 175 -15.74 -0.73 7.13
CA ALA A 175 -15.08 -1.45 8.21
C ALA A 175 -13.64 -0.96 8.40
N PHE A 176 -12.88 -0.81 7.31
CA PHE A 176 -11.52 -0.28 7.35
C PHE A 176 -11.49 1.17 7.87
N ALA A 177 -12.39 2.04 7.36
CA ALA A 177 -12.48 3.44 7.82
C ALA A 177 -12.75 3.57 9.32
N LYS A 178 -13.60 2.70 9.88
CA LYS A 178 -13.98 2.76 11.29
C LYS A 178 -13.00 2.06 12.22
N ALA A 179 -12.43 0.94 11.79
CA ALA A 179 -11.60 0.10 12.66
C ALA A 179 -10.10 0.40 12.50
N TYR A 180 -9.63 0.67 11.29
CA TYR A 180 -8.23 0.97 11.01
C TYR A 180 -7.94 2.48 11.02
N GLU A 181 -8.61 3.25 10.16
CA GLU A 181 -8.40 4.71 10.06
C GLU A 181 -9.00 5.48 11.23
N ARG A 182 -9.99 4.91 11.92
CA ARG A 182 -10.71 5.51 13.05
C ARG A 182 -11.30 6.88 12.74
N CYS A 183 -11.82 7.02 11.51
CA CYS A 183 -12.42 8.28 11.03
C CYS A 183 -13.68 8.64 11.81
N ASP A 184 -13.80 9.91 12.15
CA ASP A 184 -14.98 10.48 12.83
C ASP A 184 -16.09 10.82 11.82
N GLY A 185 -16.82 9.83 11.30
CA GLY A 185 -18.07 9.99 10.54
C GLY A 185 -17.99 10.73 9.20
N GLY A 186 -16.98 11.53 8.98
CA GLY A 186 -16.79 12.27 7.74
C GLY A 186 -16.23 11.40 6.61
N GLY A 187 -16.93 11.35 5.46
CA GLY A 187 -16.38 10.77 4.25
C GLY A 187 -16.60 9.26 4.05
N TYR A 188 -17.40 8.56 4.86
CA TYR A 188 -17.71 7.15 4.65
C TYR A 188 -18.31 6.89 3.27
N THR A 189 -19.31 7.66 2.87
CA THR A 189 -19.94 7.56 1.54
C THR A 189 -18.93 7.74 0.41
N ARG A 190 -17.96 8.66 0.58
CA ARG A 190 -16.89 8.88 -0.39
C ARG A 190 -15.99 7.65 -0.50
N ARG A 191 -15.55 7.07 0.64
CA ARG A 191 -14.72 5.86 0.68
C ARG A 191 -15.41 4.67 0.06
N GLN A 192 -16.71 4.49 0.32
CA GLN A 192 -17.53 3.45 -0.30
C GLN A 192 -17.66 3.63 -1.83
N LYS A 193 -17.91 4.86 -2.31
CA LYS A 193 -17.92 5.15 -3.75
C LYS A 193 -16.57 4.90 -4.41
N ASN A 194 -15.48 5.25 -3.74
CA ASN A 194 -14.14 4.99 -4.22
C ASN A 194 -13.83 3.49 -4.24
N ALA A 195 -14.29 2.73 -3.24
CA ALA A 195 -14.17 1.26 -3.24
C ALA A 195 -14.86 0.63 -4.46
N THR A 196 -16.09 1.08 -4.78
CA THR A 196 -16.76 0.63 -6.00
C THR A 196 -16.00 1.00 -7.27
N LYS A 197 -15.38 2.18 -7.34
CA LYS A 197 -14.53 2.55 -8.49
C LYS A 197 -13.32 1.62 -8.59
N ALA A 198 -12.64 1.33 -7.49
CA ALA A 198 -11.51 0.41 -7.47
C ALA A 198 -11.94 -1.00 -7.87
N TYR A 199 -13.05 -1.50 -7.33
CA TYR A 199 -13.59 -2.81 -7.69
C TYR A 199 -13.87 -2.91 -9.19
N ASN A 200 -14.58 -1.94 -9.77
CA ASN A 200 -14.88 -1.93 -11.20
C ASN A 200 -13.63 -1.82 -12.09
N TYR A 201 -12.58 -1.16 -11.63
CA TYR A 201 -11.35 -1.03 -12.40
C TYR A 201 -10.50 -2.31 -12.40
N PHE A 202 -10.44 -3.02 -11.27
CA PHE A 202 -9.55 -4.19 -11.13
C PHE A 202 -10.25 -5.54 -11.40
N VAL A 203 -11.57 -5.61 -11.25
CA VAL A 203 -12.35 -6.86 -11.31
C VAL A 203 -13.35 -6.86 -12.46
N GLY A 204 -14.01 -5.70 -12.74
CA GLY A 204 -15.04 -5.54 -13.77
C GLY A 204 -14.47 -5.24 -15.10
#